data_0b2c636d647f9a5655facd6702c6f630
#
_entry.id   0b2c636d647f9a5655facd6702c6f630
#
_cell.length_a   1.000
_cell.length_b   1.000
_cell.length_c   1.000
_cell.angle_alpha   90.00
_cell.angle_beta   90.00
_cell.angle_gamma   90.00
#
_symmetry.space_group_name_H-M   'P 1'
#
loop_
_entity.id
_entity.type
_entity.pdbx_description
1 polymer ?
#
loop_
_entity_poly.entity_id
_entity_poly.type
_entity_poly.pdbx_seq_one_letter_code
_entity_poly.pdbx_strand_id
1 'polypeptide(L)'
;PDWKNPTEDITYLLDLIIDFIPEPETAEGSLQMQITSLDYSSFVGRIAIGRIYRNSLKVGQPVTLVKRDGKNVKSRIKELMIYEGMAKKKVEHVQAGDVCAVVGLDGFEIGDTITDQENPEALPPIHIDSPTMSMLFSINNSPFFGKEGKFVTSRHIRERLDKELEKNLALRVEDTQSADTFMVYGRGVMHLAVLVEEMRREGYELQVGQPQVLYKEIDGQRCEPIEELTIDLPESMSGTAIDKVTMRKGEMQSMQVKGDRVFLEFTIPSRGIIGLRNEMLTATAGEAIMAHRFVEYQPFKG
;
A
#
# COMPACT_ATOMS: atom_id res chain seq x y z
N PRO A 1 18.17 -23.34 -23.85
CA PRO A 1 17.55 -24.63 -23.43
C PRO A 1 16.32 -24.91 -24.26
N ASP A 2 16.13 -26.17 -24.58
CA ASP A 2 14.93 -26.63 -25.26
C ASP A 2 13.85 -26.89 -24.19
N TRP A 3 12.72 -26.18 -24.27
CA TRP A 3 11.62 -26.33 -23.31
C TRP A 3 11.02 -27.75 -23.25
N LYS A 4 11.32 -28.59 -24.25
CA LYS A 4 10.89 -30.00 -24.33
C LYS A 4 11.77 -30.95 -23.53
N ASN A 5 12.99 -30.52 -23.17
CA ASN A 5 13.92 -31.32 -22.40
C ASN A 5 13.93 -30.86 -20.96
N PRO A 6 13.59 -31.72 -19.98
CA PRO A 6 13.67 -31.35 -18.58
C PRO A 6 15.11 -30.99 -18.20
N THR A 7 15.29 -29.91 -17.48
CA THR A 7 16.57 -29.56 -16.86
C THR A 7 16.73 -30.29 -15.53
N GLU A 8 17.96 -30.58 -15.13
CA GLU A 8 18.25 -31.27 -13.86
C GLU A 8 17.96 -30.32 -12.65
N ASP A 9 18.14 -29.02 -12.86
CA ASP A 9 17.95 -27.99 -11.83
C ASP A 9 17.55 -26.62 -12.43
N ILE A 10 17.49 -25.58 -11.60
CA ILE A 10 17.17 -24.20 -11.99
C ILE A 10 18.40 -23.31 -12.21
N THR A 11 19.60 -23.87 -12.20
CA THR A 11 20.87 -23.10 -12.30
C THR A 11 20.89 -22.20 -13.52
N TYR A 12 20.43 -22.70 -14.67
CA TYR A 12 20.33 -21.90 -15.89
C TYR A 12 19.47 -20.63 -15.74
N LEU A 13 18.37 -20.70 -14.98
CA LEU A 13 17.54 -19.53 -14.69
C LEU A 13 18.30 -18.53 -13.79
N LEU A 14 19.04 -19.04 -12.82
CA LEU A 14 19.84 -18.19 -11.91
C LEU A 14 20.98 -17.50 -12.68
N ASP A 15 21.65 -18.20 -13.58
CA ASP A 15 22.68 -17.63 -14.46
C ASP A 15 22.10 -16.54 -15.36
N LEU A 16 20.92 -16.78 -15.96
CA LEU A 16 20.22 -15.75 -16.74
C LEU A 16 19.89 -14.50 -15.91
N ILE A 17 19.48 -14.68 -14.66
CA ILE A 17 19.21 -13.53 -13.76
C ILE A 17 20.49 -12.72 -13.54
N ILE A 18 21.62 -13.38 -13.31
CA ILE A 18 22.92 -12.72 -13.10
C ILE A 18 23.37 -11.99 -14.38
N ASP A 19 23.15 -12.60 -15.54
CA ASP A 19 23.61 -12.03 -16.83
C ASP A 19 22.75 -10.87 -17.33
N PHE A 20 21.43 -10.90 -17.06
CA PHE A 20 20.48 -9.94 -17.63
C PHE A 20 19.98 -8.86 -16.67
N ILE A 21 20.07 -9.07 -15.36
CA ILE A 21 19.63 -8.06 -14.38
C ILE A 21 20.85 -7.26 -13.93
N PRO A 22 20.87 -5.94 -14.21
CA PRO A 22 21.98 -5.08 -13.78
C PRO A 22 22.04 -5.00 -12.26
N GLU A 23 23.23 -4.79 -11.73
CA GLU A 23 23.42 -4.44 -10.32
C GLU A 23 22.67 -3.14 -9.95
N PRO A 24 22.33 -2.93 -8.69
CA PRO A 24 21.68 -1.71 -8.24
C PRO A 24 22.51 -0.46 -8.58
N GLU A 25 21.90 0.50 -9.25
CA GLU A 25 22.57 1.78 -9.52
C GLU A 25 22.94 2.47 -8.20
N THR A 26 24.21 2.81 -8.06
CA THR A 26 24.74 3.60 -6.95
C THR A 26 25.35 4.91 -7.49
N ALA A 27 25.23 5.98 -6.73
CA ALA A 27 25.82 7.26 -7.07
C ALA A 27 26.90 7.63 -6.05
N GLU A 28 27.90 8.39 -6.49
CA GLU A 28 28.89 8.99 -5.60
C GLU A 28 28.32 10.22 -4.88
N GLY A 29 28.77 10.49 -3.66
CA GLY A 29 28.39 11.68 -2.91
C GLY A 29 28.19 11.43 -1.43
N SER A 30 27.61 12.40 -0.73
CA SER A 30 27.26 12.31 0.68
C SER A 30 26.18 11.24 0.92
N LEU A 31 26.09 10.75 2.14
CA LEU A 31 25.09 9.73 2.52
C LEU A 31 23.68 10.14 2.08
N GLN A 32 22.98 9.20 1.45
CA GLN A 32 21.60 9.40 1.07
C GLN A 32 20.82 8.07 1.12
N MET A 33 19.86 7.99 2.03
CA MET A 33 18.94 6.86 2.18
C MET A 33 17.52 7.38 2.25
N GLN A 34 16.63 6.92 1.39
CA GLN A 34 15.21 7.26 1.46
C GLN A 34 14.42 6.23 2.24
N ILE A 35 13.59 6.71 3.16
CA ILE A 35 12.66 5.87 3.93
C ILE A 35 11.47 5.54 3.04
N THR A 36 11.30 4.27 2.69
CA THR A 36 10.25 3.78 1.78
C THR A 36 9.17 2.97 2.48
N SER A 37 9.49 2.43 3.67
CA SER A 37 8.55 1.63 4.46
C SER A 37 8.81 1.80 5.95
N LEU A 38 7.82 1.48 6.75
CA LEU A 38 7.87 1.52 8.20
C LEU A 38 7.57 0.14 8.76
N ASP A 39 8.21 -0.17 9.89
CA ASP A 39 7.89 -1.33 10.69
C ASP A 39 7.88 -0.95 12.18
N TYR A 40 7.36 -1.80 13.01
CA TYR A 40 7.27 -1.57 14.44
C TYR A 40 7.66 -2.82 15.23
N SER A 41 8.45 -2.63 16.27
CA SER A 41 8.77 -3.65 17.25
C SER A 41 8.46 -3.15 18.66
N SER A 42 7.82 -3.98 19.48
CA SER A 42 7.56 -3.64 20.89
C SER A 42 8.83 -3.38 21.72
N PHE A 43 10.00 -3.82 21.24
CA PHE A 43 11.27 -3.64 21.95
C PHE A 43 12.04 -2.39 21.55
N VAL A 44 12.05 -2.06 20.25
CA VAL A 44 12.87 -0.96 19.70
C VAL A 44 12.03 0.20 19.16
N GLY A 45 10.71 0.05 19.16
CA GLY A 45 9.78 1.07 18.64
C GLY A 45 9.70 1.02 17.11
N ARG A 46 9.52 2.20 16.50
CA ARG A 46 9.42 2.38 15.06
C ARG A 46 10.76 2.10 14.38
N ILE A 47 10.71 1.44 13.26
CA ILE A 47 11.85 1.04 12.43
C ILE A 47 11.66 1.65 11.05
N ALA A 48 12.64 2.43 10.59
CA ALA A 48 12.67 2.97 9.24
C ALA A 48 13.30 1.96 8.29
N ILE A 49 12.65 1.68 7.17
CA ILE A 49 13.15 0.77 6.14
C ILE A 49 13.33 1.58 4.85
N GLY A 50 14.48 1.38 4.20
CA GLY A 50 14.76 2.08 2.96
C GLY A 50 16.00 1.58 2.26
N ARG A 51 16.25 2.13 1.07
CA ARG A 51 17.43 1.85 0.26
C ARG A 51 18.47 2.95 0.45
N ILE A 52 19.74 2.56 0.56
CA ILE A 52 20.87 3.49 0.52
C ILE A 52 21.22 3.74 -0.96
N TYR A 53 21.13 5.00 -1.37
CA TYR A 53 21.44 5.43 -2.74
C TYR A 53 22.90 5.82 -2.91
N ARG A 54 23.51 6.44 -1.87
CA ARG A 54 24.90 6.91 -1.89
C ARG A 54 25.58 6.61 -0.56
N ASN A 55 26.89 6.37 -0.64
CA ASN A 55 27.76 6.14 0.51
C ASN A 55 27.35 4.94 1.38
N SER A 56 27.54 5.03 2.67
CA SER A 56 27.29 3.93 3.63
C SER A 56 26.73 4.46 4.93
N LEU A 57 26.06 3.59 5.67
CA LEU A 57 25.48 3.86 6.97
C LEU A 57 26.09 2.93 8.02
N LYS A 58 26.45 3.48 9.19
CA LYS A 58 27.08 2.74 10.29
C LYS A 58 26.32 2.92 11.60
N VAL A 59 26.38 1.91 12.47
CA VAL A 59 25.86 2.02 13.83
C VAL A 59 26.61 3.13 14.58
N GLY A 60 25.88 3.95 15.34
CA GLY A 60 26.41 5.09 16.07
C GLY A 60 26.64 6.36 15.23
N GLN A 61 26.47 6.30 13.91
CA GLN A 61 26.68 7.45 13.02
C GLN A 61 25.69 8.57 13.32
N PRO A 62 26.16 9.83 13.47
CA PRO A 62 25.29 10.98 13.51
C PRO A 62 24.77 11.27 12.10
N VAL A 63 23.47 11.51 11.97
CA VAL A 63 22.80 11.74 10.69
C VAL A 63 21.82 12.91 10.80
N THR A 64 21.43 13.46 9.67
CA THR A 64 20.31 14.40 9.56
C THR A 64 19.15 13.71 8.83
N LEU A 65 17.99 13.75 9.44
CA LEU A 65 16.73 13.37 8.81
C LEU A 65 16.15 14.62 8.15
N VAL A 66 16.11 14.62 6.83
CA VAL A 66 15.46 15.68 6.05
C VAL A 66 14.02 15.27 5.81
N LYS A 67 13.10 16.06 6.38
CA LYS A 67 11.66 15.84 6.31
C LYS A 67 11.11 16.24 4.94
N ARG A 68 9.93 15.72 4.59
CA ARG A 68 9.22 16.07 3.37
C ARG A 68 8.91 17.57 3.22
N ASP A 69 8.77 18.28 4.35
CA ASP A 69 8.57 19.74 4.42
C ASP A 69 9.89 20.53 4.40
N GLY A 70 11.02 19.86 4.20
CA GLY A 70 12.36 20.46 4.16
C GLY A 70 12.99 20.73 5.53
N LYS A 71 12.33 20.37 6.65
CA LYS A 71 12.94 20.51 7.97
C LYS A 71 14.02 19.47 8.20
N ASN A 72 15.08 19.89 8.88
CA ASN A 72 16.22 19.06 9.25
C ASN A 72 16.14 18.68 10.73
N VAL A 73 16.14 17.38 11.02
CA VAL A 73 16.16 16.85 12.38
C VAL A 73 17.43 16.05 12.59
N LYS A 74 18.27 16.43 13.55
CA LYS A 74 19.49 15.71 13.91
C LYS A 74 19.11 14.42 14.65
N SER A 75 19.69 13.31 14.23
CA SER A 75 19.47 11.99 14.79
C SER A 75 20.76 11.18 14.84
N ARG A 76 20.69 10.00 15.46
CA ARG A 76 21.81 9.06 15.51
C ARG A 76 21.29 7.63 15.30
N ILE A 77 22.00 6.86 14.49
CA ILE A 77 21.68 5.45 14.24
C ILE A 77 22.00 4.64 15.49
N LYS A 78 21.02 3.94 16.05
CA LYS A 78 21.20 3.04 17.20
C LYS A 78 21.49 1.62 16.75
N GLU A 79 20.71 1.11 15.80
CA GLU A 79 20.89 -0.23 15.25
C GLU A 79 20.64 -0.22 13.73
N LEU A 80 21.34 -1.11 13.04
CA LEU A 80 21.16 -1.41 11.63
C LEU A 80 20.85 -2.90 11.44
N MET A 81 19.95 -3.20 10.53
CA MET A 81 19.61 -4.57 10.17
C MET A 81 19.49 -4.68 8.65
N ILE A 82 19.89 -5.82 8.11
CA ILE A 82 19.63 -6.23 6.71
C ILE A 82 18.64 -7.40 6.71
N TYR A 83 18.08 -7.67 5.55
CA TYR A 83 17.18 -8.80 5.35
C TYR A 83 17.99 -9.99 4.85
N GLU A 84 17.91 -11.11 5.55
CA GLU A 84 18.52 -12.38 5.17
C GLU A 84 17.41 -13.44 5.15
N GLY A 85 16.91 -13.75 3.97
CA GLY A 85 15.67 -14.53 3.80
C GLY A 85 14.47 -13.80 4.42
N MET A 86 13.76 -14.46 5.33
CA MET A 86 12.58 -13.90 6.02
C MET A 86 12.96 -13.18 7.35
N ALA A 87 14.23 -13.19 7.75
CA ALA A 87 14.66 -12.65 9.02
C ALA A 87 15.43 -11.33 8.84
N LYS A 88 15.44 -10.52 9.93
CA LYS A 88 16.29 -9.33 10.04
C LYS A 88 17.54 -9.71 10.83
N LYS A 89 18.72 -9.40 10.26
CA LYS A 89 20.03 -9.64 10.86
C LYS A 89 20.69 -8.31 11.21
N LYS A 90 21.12 -8.15 12.45
CA LYS A 90 21.87 -6.95 12.89
C LYS A 90 23.24 -6.93 12.22
N VAL A 91 23.63 -5.75 11.76
CA VAL A 91 24.93 -5.47 11.14
C VAL A 91 25.49 -4.15 11.63
N GLU A 92 26.80 -3.98 11.57
CA GLU A 92 27.48 -2.74 11.98
C GLU A 92 27.53 -1.69 10.85
N HIS A 93 27.38 -2.13 9.60
CA HIS A 93 27.59 -1.30 8.43
C HIS A 93 26.77 -1.82 7.25
N VAL A 94 26.22 -0.87 6.46
CA VAL A 94 25.46 -1.14 5.22
C VAL A 94 25.91 -0.12 4.16
N GLN A 95 26.01 -0.51 2.90
CA GLN A 95 26.51 0.35 1.83
C GLN A 95 25.46 0.65 0.76
N ALA A 96 25.82 1.56 -0.15
CA ALA A 96 24.94 1.95 -1.25
C ALA A 96 24.51 0.73 -2.08
N GLY A 97 23.26 0.72 -2.52
CA GLY A 97 22.60 -0.40 -3.22
C GLY A 97 21.76 -1.29 -2.30
N ASP A 98 22.11 -1.39 -1.03
CA ASP A 98 21.42 -2.24 -0.07
C ASP A 98 20.10 -1.63 0.45
N VAL A 99 19.18 -2.52 0.82
CA VAL A 99 17.99 -2.19 1.60
C VAL A 99 18.23 -2.55 3.05
N CYS A 100 18.04 -1.61 3.94
CA CYS A 100 18.27 -1.82 5.37
C CYS A 100 17.12 -1.28 6.23
N ALA A 101 17.08 -1.78 7.47
CA ALA A 101 16.20 -1.32 8.53
C ALA A 101 17.03 -0.57 9.58
N VAL A 102 16.56 0.63 9.93
CA VAL A 102 17.27 1.57 10.81
C VAL A 102 16.45 1.84 12.06
N VAL A 103 17.10 1.76 13.22
CA VAL A 103 16.52 2.06 14.53
C VAL A 103 17.23 3.27 15.15
N GLY A 104 16.48 4.10 15.88
CA GLY A 104 17.04 5.22 16.65
C GLY A 104 16.70 6.60 16.06
N LEU A 105 15.88 6.63 15.03
CA LEU A 105 15.34 7.87 14.49
C LEU A 105 14.02 8.20 15.18
N ASP A 106 13.74 9.49 15.39
CA ASP A 106 12.50 9.96 15.96
C ASP A 106 11.68 10.75 14.92
N GLY A 107 10.35 10.57 14.95
CA GLY A 107 9.41 11.36 14.17
C GLY A 107 9.55 11.25 12.64
N PHE A 108 10.13 10.15 12.12
CA PHE A 108 10.32 9.94 10.69
C PHE A 108 9.05 9.43 9.99
N GLU A 109 8.97 9.68 8.69
CA GLU A 109 7.86 9.28 7.82
C GLU A 109 8.38 8.69 6.50
N ILE A 110 7.51 8.01 5.76
CA ILE A 110 7.84 7.56 4.41
C ILE A 110 8.08 8.78 3.52
N GLY A 111 9.16 8.71 2.73
CA GLY A 111 9.60 9.81 1.87
C GLY A 111 10.61 10.75 2.51
N ASP A 112 10.86 10.67 3.83
CA ASP A 112 11.97 11.37 4.46
C ASP A 112 13.31 10.77 4.01
N THR A 113 14.36 11.60 4.02
CA THR A 113 15.70 11.19 3.61
C THR A 113 16.66 11.25 4.79
N ILE A 114 17.40 10.18 5.03
CA ILE A 114 18.53 10.14 5.97
C ILE A 114 19.77 10.57 5.22
N THR A 115 20.48 11.58 5.75
CA THR A 115 21.63 12.22 5.10
C THR A 115 22.78 12.45 6.09
N ASP A 116 23.95 12.86 5.57
CA ASP A 116 25.02 13.40 6.39
C ASP A 116 24.60 14.69 7.09
N GLN A 117 25.25 14.97 8.24
CA GLN A 117 25.01 16.22 8.98
C GLN A 117 25.63 17.45 8.29
N GLU A 118 26.74 17.26 7.58
CA GLU A 118 27.49 18.35 6.95
C GLU A 118 26.85 18.84 5.64
N ASN A 119 26.35 17.88 4.82
CA ASN A 119 25.73 18.14 3.55
C ASN A 119 24.37 17.44 3.42
N PRO A 120 23.31 17.95 4.08
CA PRO A 120 21.99 17.34 4.02
C PRO A 120 21.36 17.56 2.64
N GLU A 121 21.27 16.51 1.85
CA GLU A 121 20.68 16.51 0.50
C GLU A 121 19.52 15.52 0.45
N ALA A 122 18.29 16.04 0.33
CA ALA A 122 17.10 15.20 0.26
C ALA A 122 16.87 14.60 -1.12
N LEU A 123 16.31 13.38 -1.15
CA LEU A 123 15.70 12.82 -2.35
C LEU A 123 14.31 13.42 -2.59
N PRO A 124 13.80 13.39 -3.82
CA PRO A 124 12.43 13.78 -4.09
C PRO A 124 11.46 13.00 -3.18
N PRO A 125 10.48 13.67 -2.56
CA PRO A 125 9.55 13.01 -1.63
C PRO A 125 8.70 11.98 -2.37
N ILE A 126 8.45 10.84 -1.73
CA ILE A 126 7.53 9.83 -2.23
C ILE A 126 6.09 10.35 -2.08
N HIS A 127 5.35 10.37 -3.18
CA HIS A 127 3.93 10.69 -3.15
C HIS A 127 3.13 9.52 -2.55
N ILE A 128 2.34 9.81 -1.53
CA ILE A 128 1.43 8.84 -0.91
C ILE A 128 0.01 9.30 -1.20
N ASP A 129 -0.76 8.44 -1.86
CA ASP A 129 -2.15 8.73 -2.19
C ASP A 129 -2.99 8.93 -0.92
N SER A 130 -3.77 9.98 -0.94
CA SER A 130 -4.75 10.25 0.12
C SER A 130 -5.83 9.16 0.14
N PRO A 131 -6.43 8.85 1.29
CA PRO A 131 -7.58 7.98 1.36
C PRO A 131 -8.69 8.42 0.40
N THR A 132 -9.30 7.46 -0.29
CA THR A 132 -10.44 7.69 -1.19
C THR A 132 -11.73 7.06 -0.67
N MET A 133 -11.63 6.19 0.33
CA MET A 133 -12.76 5.48 0.93
C MET A 133 -12.70 5.48 2.45
N SER A 134 -13.87 5.36 3.06
CA SER A 134 -14.03 5.16 4.50
C SER A 134 -14.95 3.96 4.79
N MET A 135 -14.78 3.39 5.97
CA MET A 135 -15.61 2.31 6.48
C MET A 135 -15.77 2.47 7.99
N LEU A 136 -16.96 2.24 8.49
CA LEU A 136 -17.23 2.25 9.93
C LEU A 136 -16.79 0.92 10.54
N PHE A 137 -15.94 0.98 11.56
CA PHE A 137 -15.59 -0.17 12.40
C PHE A 137 -16.27 -0.01 13.75
N SER A 138 -16.90 -1.06 14.24
CA SER A 138 -17.61 -1.04 15.53
C SER A 138 -17.44 -2.36 16.28
N ILE A 139 -17.71 -2.33 17.58
CA ILE A 139 -17.83 -3.57 18.34
C ILE A 139 -18.96 -4.43 17.76
N ASN A 140 -18.81 -5.74 17.88
CA ASN A 140 -19.90 -6.66 17.50
C ASN A 140 -21.02 -6.56 18.53
N ASN A 141 -22.17 -6.04 18.16
CA ASN A 141 -23.38 -5.95 18.99
C ASN A 141 -24.45 -6.99 18.61
N SER A 142 -24.08 -7.98 17.78
CA SER A 142 -24.97 -9.07 17.38
C SER A 142 -25.11 -10.13 18.49
N PRO A 143 -26.09 -11.05 18.37
CA PRO A 143 -26.23 -12.21 19.28
C PRO A 143 -25.00 -13.15 19.30
N PHE A 144 -24.05 -12.95 18.39
CA PHE A 144 -22.81 -13.73 18.29
C PHE A 144 -21.62 -13.08 18.99
N PHE A 145 -21.82 -11.96 19.69
CA PHE A 145 -20.79 -11.26 20.44
C PHE A 145 -19.97 -12.19 21.34
N GLY A 146 -18.65 -12.14 21.22
CA GLY A 146 -17.70 -12.88 22.06
C GLY A 146 -17.63 -14.37 21.78
N LYS A 147 -18.19 -14.87 20.66
CA LYS A 147 -18.16 -16.31 20.33
C LYS A 147 -16.95 -16.72 19.53
N GLU A 148 -16.39 -15.85 18.71
CA GLU A 148 -15.29 -16.18 17.78
C GLU A 148 -14.01 -15.44 18.11
N GLY A 149 -14.09 -14.19 18.61
CA GLY A 149 -12.93 -13.35 18.90
C GLY A 149 -12.55 -13.31 20.38
N LYS A 150 -11.26 -13.08 20.65
CA LYS A 150 -10.73 -12.83 22.01
C LYS A 150 -10.76 -11.34 22.36
N PHE A 151 -10.62 -10.47 21.36
CA PHE A 151 -10.54 -9.02 21.49
C PHE A 151 -11.83 -8.39 20.96
N VAL A 152 -12.77 -8.12 21.86
CA VAL A 152 -14.17 -7.77 21.51
C VAL A 152 -14.57 -6.35 21.94
N THR A 153 -13.71 -5.63 22.68
CA THR A 153 -14.06 -4.31 23.22
C THR A 153 -13.57 -3.18 22.31
N SER A 154 -14.21 -2.01 22.38
CA SER A 154 -13.78 -0.80 21.66
C SER A 154 -12.34 -0.43 21.97
N ARG A 155 -11.90 -0.61 23.22
CA ARG A 155 -10.51 -0.38 23.61
C ARG A 155 -9.53 -1.28 22.83
N HIS A 156 -9.81 -2.57 22.71
CA HIS A 156 -8.97 -3.49 21.95
C HIS A 156 -8.88 -3.09 20.48
N ILE A 157 -10.03 -2.74 19.88
CA ILE A 157 -10.08 -2.30 18.47
C ILE A 157 -9.26 -1.03 18.29
N ARG A 158 -9.43 -0.04 19.20
CA ARG A 158 -8.67 1.21 19.14
C ARG A 158 -7.17 1.00 19.26
N GLU A 159 -6.72 0.24 20.25
CA GLU A 159 -5.30 -0.07 20.44
C GLU A 159 -4.69 -0.78 19.21
N ARG A 160 -5.48 -1.64 18.54
CA ARG A 160 -5.02 -2.30 17.31
C ARG A 160 -4.95 -1.33 16.13
N LEU A 161 -5.94 -0.45 15.98
CA LEU A 161 -5.94 0.57 14.94
C LEU A 161 -4.77 1.56 15.16
N ASP A 162 -4.49 1.97 16.38
CA ASP A 162 -3.34 2.84 16.70
C ASP A 162 -2.01 2.17 16.32
N LYS A 163 -1.85 0.88 16.59
CA LYS A 163 -0.67 0.11 16.11
C LYS A 163 -0.58 0.06 14.59
N GLU A 164 -1.71 0.00 13.91
CA GLU A 164 -1.70 0.02 12.44
C GLU A 164 -1.27 1.38 11.90
N LEU A 165 -1.72 2.48 12.52
CA LEU A 165 -1.31 3.84 12.14
C LEU A 165 0.21 4.07 12.27
N GLU A 166 0.91 3.33 13.15
CA GLU A 166 2.37 3.39 13.26
C GLU A 166 3.12 2.88 12.03
N LYS A 167 2.49 2.00 11.24
CA LYS A 167 3.08 1.35 10.07
C LYS A 167 2.50 1.86 8.76
N ASN A 168 1.25 2.30 8.76
CA ASN A 168 0.43 2.50 7.57
C ASN A 168 -0.01 3.95 7.44
N LEU A 169 0.82 4.76 6.78
CA LEU A 169 0.55 6.19 6.58
C LEU A 169 -0.64 6.49 5.65
N ALA A 170 -1.08 5.51 4.88
CA ALA A 170 -2.24 5.65 4.00
C ALA A 170 -3.56 5.35 4.72
N LEU A 171 -3.49 4.93 5.98
CA LEU A 171 -4.64 4.74 6.85
C LEU A 171 -4.87 5.99 7.70
N ARG A 172 -6.12 6.35 7.92
CA ARG A 172 -6.52 7.36 8.91
C ARG A 172 -7.68 6.81 9.73
N VAL A 173 -7.68 7.11 11.01
CA VAL A 173 -8.73 6.69 11.93
C VAL A 173 -9.24 7.90 12.69
N GLU A 174 -10.54 8.08 12.72
CA GLU A 174 -11.21 9.13 13.49
C GLU A 174 -12.23 8.52 14.45
N ASP A 175 -12.30 9.08 15.64
CA ASP A 175 -13.35 8.75 16.58
C ASP A 175 -14.69 9.31 16.08
N THR A 176 -15.75 8.57 16.31
CA THR A 176 -17.11 9.05 16.01
C THR A 176 -17.78 9.59 17.29
N GLN A 177 -19.04 9.99 17.18
CA GLN A 177 -19.81 10.41 18.34
C GLN A 177 -20.09 9.26 19.32
N SER A 178 -19.94 8.02 18.90
CA SER A 178 -20.08 6.81 19.73
C SER A 178 -18.70 6.28 20.11
N ALA A 179 -18.48 6.01 21.40
CA ALA A 179 -17.23 5.43 21.91
C ALA A 179 -16.92 4.01 21.38
N ASP A 180 -17.91 3.36 20.79
CA ASP A 180 -17.81 1.98 20.28
C ASP A 180 -17.63 1.90 18.76
N THR A 181 -17.45 3.05 18.10
CA THR A 181 -17.34 3.13 16.64
C THR A 181 -16.20 4.03 16.19
N PHE A 182 -15.51 3.61 15.14
CA PHE A 182 -14.38 4.31 14.54
C PHE A 182 -14.59 4.45 13.05
N MET A 183 -14.34 5.64 12.50
CA MET A 183 -14.31 5.84 11.07
C MET A 183 -12.89 5.58 10.57
N VAL A 184 -12.74 4.56 9.74
CA VAL A 184 -11.46 4.12 9.19
C VAL A 184 -11.39 4.47 7.72
N TYR A 185 -10.36 5.23 7.32
CA TYR A 185 -10.14 5.72 5.97
C TYR A 185 -8.98 4.98 5.32
N GLY A 186 -9.15 4.57 4.07
CA GLY A 186 -8.12 3.85 3.31
C GLY A 186 -8.11 4.23 1.84
N ARG A 187 -7.07 3.80 1.13
CA ARG A 187 -6.91 4.08 -0.31
C ARG A 187 -7.95 3.39 -1.20
N GLY A 188 -8.64 2.37 -0.66
CA GLY A 188 -9.64 1.62 -1.41
C GLY A 188 -10.18 0.46 -0.62
N VAL A 189 -11.18 -0.25 -1.19
CA VAL A 189 -11.85 -1.39 -0.53
C VAL A 189 -10.88 -2.50 -0.13
N MET A 190 -9.93 -2.84 -1.01
CA MET A 190 -8.94 -3.90 -0.76
C MET A 190 -8.06 -3.56 0.46
N HIS A 191 -7.62 -2.30 0.57
CA HIS A 191 -6.82 -1.84 1.71
C HIS A 191 -7.54 -2.04 3.05
N LEU A 192 -8.82 -1.67 3.11
CA LEU A 192 -9.65 -1.87 4.30
C LEU A 192 -9.99 -3.34 4.54
N ALA A 193 -10.22 -4.12 3.49
CA ALA A 193 -10.50 -5.55 3.59
C ALA A 193 -9.30 -6.34 4.13
N VAL A 194 -8.08 -6.01 3.72
CA VAL A 194 -6.85 -6.61 4.25
C VAL A 194 -6.72 -6.33 5.74
N LEU A 195 -6.93 -5.08 6.17
CA LEU A 195 -6.90 -4.73 7.61
C LEU A 195 -7.93 -5.53 8.41
N VAL A 196 -9.17 -5.64 7.91
CA VAL A 196 -10.22 -6.44 8.57
C VAL A 196 -9.80 -7.90 8.70
N GLU A 197 -9.24 -8.48 7.64
CA GLU A 197 -8.81 -9.89 7.64
C GLU A 197 -7.61 -10.12 8.58
N GLU A 198 -6.65 -9.21 8.63
CA GLU A 198 -5.54 -9.27 9.59
C GLU A 198 -6.06 -9.21 11.03
N MET A 199 -6.93 -8.27 11.34
CA MET A 199 -7.56 -8.17 12.65
C MET A 199 -8.31 -9.46 13.02
N ARG A 200 -9.07 -10.03 12.07
CA ARG A 200 -9.78 -11.30 12.26
C ARG A 200 -8.83 -12.44 12.61
N ARG A 201 -7.72 -12.56 11.87
CA ARG A 201 -6.68 -13.59 12.11
C ARG A 201 -5.96 -13.42 13.45
N GLU A 202 -5.80 -12.18 13.91
CA GLU A 202 -5.25 -11.87 15.23
C GLU A 202 -6.24 -12.16 16.37
N GLY A 203 -7.50 -12.48 16.07
CA GLY A 203 -8.54 -12.82 17.04
C GLY A 203 -9.39 -11.64 17.49
N TYR A 204 -9.41 -10.55 16.73
CA TYR A 204 -10.35 -9.45 16.94
C TYR A 204 -11.72 -9.80 16.35
N GLU A 205 -12.77 -9.47 17.09
CA GLU A 205 -14.16 -9.57 16.66
C GLU A 205 -14.74 -8.17 16.54
N LEU A 206 -15.19 -7.82 15.34
CA LEU A 206 -15.72 -6.48 15.04
C LEU A 206 -16.81 -6.56 13.97
N GLN A 207 -17.65 -5.54 13.90
CA GLN A 207 -18.55 -5.29 12.80
C GLN A 207 -17.96 -4.20 11.89
N VAL A 208 -18.19 -4.33 10.60
CA VAL A 208 -17.82 -3.32 9.62
C VAL A 208 -19.04 -2.83 8.86
N GLY A 209 -19.11 -1.53 8.65
CA GLY A 209 -20.12 -0.90 7.81
C GLY A 209 -19.83 -1.09 6.33
N GLN A 210 -20.73 -0.61 5.48
CA GLN A 210 -20.47 -0.57 4.05
C GLN A 210 -19.39 0.46 3.73
N PRO A 211 -18.46 0.16 2.79
CA PRO A 211 -17.49 1.13 2.33
C PRO A 211 -18.18 2.33 1.66
N GLN A 212 -17.72 3.52 1.97
CA GLN A 212 -18.23 4.77 1.42
C GLN A 212 -17.09 5.53 0.74
N VAL A 213 -17.40 6.12 -0.39
CA VAL A 213 -16.45 6.94 -1.15
C VAL A 213 -16.35 8.32 -0.53
N LEU A 214 -15.14 8.86 -0.47
CA LEU A 214 -14.89 10.21 0.05
C LEU A 214 -15.06 11.23 -1.06
N TYR A 215 -16.02 12.13 -0.89
CA TYR A 215 -16.19 13.29 -1.76
C TYR A 215 -15.30 14.44 -1.28
N LYS A 216 -14.83 15.25 -2.21
CA LYS A 216 -14.11 16.49 -1.94
C LYS A 216 -14.84 17.66 -2.58
N GLU A 217 -14.74 18.82 -1.98
CA GLU A 217 -15.13 20.07 -2.63
C GLU A 217 -13.88 20.71 -3.24
N ILE A 218 -13.87 20.88 -4.55
CA ILE A 218 -12.78 21.46 -5.32
C ILE A 218 -13.41 22.59 -6.14
N ASP A 219 -12.90 23.80 -5.97
CA ASP A 219 -13.41 25.00 -6.65
C ASP A 219 -14.94 25.21 -6.51
N GLY A 220 -15.49 24.89 -5.32
CA GLY A 220 -16.90 24.99 -5.03
C GLY A 220 -17.79 23.91 -5.67
N GLN A 221 -17.19 22.89 -6.28
CA GLN A 221 -17.88 21.75 -6.86
C GLN A 221 -17.62 20.46 -6.06
N ARG A 222 -18.68 19.69 -5.85
CA ARG A 222 -18.55 18.35 -5.27
C ARG A 222 -17.89 17.43 -6.27
N CYS A 223 -16.73 16.87 -5.89
CA CYS A 223 -15.95 15.95 -6.69
C CYS A 223 -15.92 14.55 -6.06
N GLU A 224 -15.85 13.55 -6.92
CA GLU A 224 -15.70 12.14 -6.55
C GLU A 224 -14.40 11.56 -7.11
N PRO A 225 -13.80 10.55 -6.44
CA PRO A 225 -12.59 9.91 -6.93
C PRO A 225 -12.92 9.06 -8.17
N ILE A 226 -12.07 9.19 -9.19
CA ILE A 226 -12.14 8.45 -10.45
C ILE A 226 -10.98 7.46 -10.50
N GLU A 227 -11.28 6.28 -11.00
CA GLU A 227 -10.31 5.22 -11.21
C GLU A 227 -10.22 4.84 -12.68
N GLU A 228 -9.04 4.47 -13.10
CA GLU A 228 -8.80 3.74 -14.33
C GLU A 228 -9.07 2.26 -14.05
N LEU A 229 -9.97 1.68 -14.82
CA LEU A 229 -10.38 0.28 -14.72
C LEU A 229 -9.97 -0.45 -15.98
N THR A 230 -9.23 -1.53 -15.82
CA THR A 230 -8.83 -2.43 -16.87
C THR A 230 -9.54 -3.77 -16.70
N ILE A 231 -10.12 -4.29 -17.79
CA ILE A 231 -10.78 -5.60 -17.80
C ILE A 231 -10.25 -6.41 -18.98
N ASP A 232 -9.74 -7.61 -18.70
CA ASP A 232 -9.36 -8.62 -19.68
C ASP A 232 -10.33 -9.79 -19.59
N LEU A 233 -11.02 -10.12 -20.69
CA LEU A 233 -12.08 -11.15 -20.73
C LEU A 233 -12.25 -11.71 -22.15
N PRO A 234 -12.97 -12.87 -22.31
CA PRO A 234 -13.30 -13.40 -23.62
C PRO A 234 -14.11 -12.40 -24.46
N GLU A 235 -13.78 -12.25 -25.74
CA GLU A 235 -14.42 -11.30 -26.65
C GLU A 235 -15.96 -11.45 -26.70
N SER A 236 -16.46 -12.69 -26.65
CA SER A 236 -17.90 -12.99 -26.66
C SER A 236 -18.66 -12.39 -25.48
N MET A 237 -17.98 -12.00 -24.39
CA MET A 237 -18.58 -11.43 -23.18
C MET A 237 -18.36 -9.90 -23.05
N SER A 238 -17.70 -9.30 -24.04
CA SER A 238 -17.34 -7.88 -24.02
C SER A 238 -18.55 -6.94 -23.90
N GLY A 239 -19.63 -7.22 -24.62
CA GLY A 239 -20.85 -6.42 -24.55
C GLY A 239 -21.45 -6.38 -23.14
N THR A 240 -21.55 -7.52 -22.47
CA THR A 240 -22.06 -7.61 -21.10
C THR A 240 -21.18 -6.83 -20.12
N ALA A 241 -19.85 -6.87 -20.28
CA ALA A 241 -18.93 -6.13 -19.45
C ALA A 241 -19.07 -4.62 -19.66
N ILE A 242 -19.14 -4.16 -20.92
CA ILE A 242 -19.34 -2.75 -21.28
C ILE A 242 -20.63 -2.21 -20.66
N ASP A 243 -21.75 -2.94 -20.81
CA ASP A 243 -23.04 -2.54 -20.26
C ASP A 243 -22.96 -2.38 -18.73
N LYS A 244 -22.39 -3.35 -18.02
CA LYS A 244 -22.25 -3.30 -16.54
C LYS A 244 -21.41 -2.11 -16.06
N VAL A 245 -20.33 -1.80 -16.76
CA VAL A 245 -19.46 -0.66 -16.41
C VAL A 245 -20.15 0.66 -16.74
N THR A 246 -20.80 0.76 -17.90
CA THR A 246 -21.51 1.98 -18.33
C THR A 246 -22.68 2.31 -17.41
N MET A 247 -23.46 1.31 -16.97
CA MET A 247 -24.54 1.50 -15.98
C MET A 247 -24.02 2.07 -14.65
N ARG A 248 -22.74 1.88 -14.34
CA ARG A 248 -22.05 2.40 -13.15
C ARG A 248 -21.28 3.70 -13.42
N LYS A 249 -21.62 4.41 -14.51
CA LYS A 249 -21.02 5.67 -14.95
C LYS A 249 -19.54 5.52 -15.39
N GLY A 250 -19.15 4.34 -15.80
CA GLY A 250 -17.84 4.13 -16.44
C GLY A 250 -17.89 4.58 -17.91
N GLU A 251 -16.82 5.19 -18.36
CA GLU A 251 -16.60 5.67 -19.72
C GLU A 251 -15.46 4.90 -20.36
N MET A 252 -15.74 4.23 -21.47
CA MET A 252 -14.73 3.43 -22.19
C MET A 252 -13.70 4.35 -22.84
N GLN A 253 -12.42 4.07 -22.60
CA GLN A 253 -11.29 4.79 -23.16
C GLN A 253 -10.65 4.02 -24.33
N SER A 254 -10.50 2.72 -24.18
CA SER A 254 -9.95 1.87 -25.24
C SER A 254 -10.52 0.47 -25.23
N MET A 255 -10.44 -0.19 -26.40
CA MET A 255 -10.77 -1.60 -26.59
C MET A 255 -9.75 -2.21 -27.53
N GLN A 256 -9.06 -3.26 -27.11
CA GLN A 256 -8.06 -3.97 -27.90
C GLN A 256 -8.40 -5.46 -27.95
N VAL A 257 -8.59 -6.00 -29.15
CA VAL A 257 -8.81 -7.45 -29.35
C VAL A 257 -7.46 -8.15 -29.52
N LYS A 258 -7.22 -9.21 -28.75
CA LYS A 258 -6.01 -10.05 -28.80
C LYS A 258 -6.41 -11.53 -28.85
N GLY A 259 -6.51 -12.07 -30.06
CA GLY A 259 -6.98 -13.44 -30.27
C GLY A 259 -8.44 -13.59 -29.91
N ASP A 260 -8.77 -14.44 -28.96
CA ASP A 260 -10.10 -14.71 -28.43
C ASP A 260 -10.48 -13.87 -27.19
N ARG A 261 -9.56 -12.98 -26.78
CA ARG A 261 -9.75 -12.09 -25.63
C ARG A 261 -9.78 -10.64 -26.03
N VAL A 262 -10.45 -9.84 -25.22
CA VAL A 262 -10.50 -8.39 -25.37
C VAL A 262 -10.01 -7.72 -24.08
N PHE A 263 -9.24 -6.68 -24.27
CA PHE A 263 -8.71 -5.81 -23.23
C PHE A 263 -9.48 -4.48 -23.29
N LEU A 264 -10.18 -4.15 -22.21
CA LEU A 264 -11.02 -2.96 -22.12
C LEU A 264 -10.45 -2.01 -21.06
N GLU A 265 -10.37 -0.74 -21.38
CA GLU A 265 -9.98 0.31 -20.45
C GLU A 265 -11.12 1.31 -20.28
N PHE A 266 -11.39 1.67 -19.02
CA PHE A 266 -12.42 2.63 -18.64
C PHE A 266 -11.88 3.63 -17.61
N THR A 267 -12.50 4.80 -17.58
CA THR A 267 -12.53 5.66 -16.41
C THR A 267 -13.87 5.49 -15.70
N ILE A 268 -13.85 5.26 -14.39
CA ILE A 268 -15.06 4.95 -13.62
C ILE A 268 -14.99 5.61 -12.24
N PRO A 269 -16.10 6.16 -11.70
CA PRO A 269 -16.14 6.56 -10.30
C PRO A 269 -15.84 5.40 -9.36
N SER A 270 -15.03 5.62 -8.33
CA SER A 270 -14.67 4.57 -7.34
C SER A 270 -15.90 3.88 -6.74
N ARG A 271 -17.02 4.61 -6.56
CA ARG A 271 -18.31 4.02 -6.12
C ARG A 271 -18.83 2.97 -7.09
N GLY A 272 -18.54 3.08 -8.38
CA GLY A 272 -18.94 2.13 -9.42
C GLY A 272 -18.18 0.81 -9.36
N ILE A 273 -16.99 0.78 -8.75
CA ILE A 273 -16.18 -0.43 -8.62
C ILE A 273 -16.68 -1.32 -7.48
N ILE A 274 -17.34 -0.73 -6.47
CA ILE A 274 -17.86 -1.49 -5.33
C ILE A 274 -18.81 -2.58 -5.81
N GLY A 275 -18.47 -3.84 -5.57
CA GLY A 275 -19.24 -5.03 -5.99
C GLY A 275 -19.11 -5.41 -7.46
N LEU A 276 -18.54 -4.56 -8.33
CA LEU A 276 -18.41 -4.82 -9.77
C LEU A 276 -17.62 -6.10 -10.07
N ARG A 277 -16.54 -6.37 -9.32
CA ARG A 277 -15.72 -7.56 -9.52
C ARG A 277 -16.53 -8.85 -9.43
N ASN A 278 -17.38 -8.98 -8.42
CA ASN A 278 -18.20 -10.18 -8.25
C ASN A 278 -19.24 -10.32 -9.37
N GLU A 279 -19.82 -9.22 -9.81
CA GLU A 279 -20.73 -9.23 -10.95
C GLU A 279 -20.03 -9.60 -12.26
N MET A 280 -18.79 -9.13 -12.48
CA MET A 280 -18.00 -9.51 -13.65
C MET A 280 -17.64 -11.00 -13.61
N LEU A 281 -17.13 -11.50 -12.48
CA LEU A 281 -16.80 -12.92 -12.36
C LEU A 281 -18.03 -13.80 -12.59
N THR A 282 -19.20 -13.41 -12.07
CA THR A 282 -20.45 -14.15 -12.34
C THR A 282 -20.84 -14.10 -13.79
N ALA A 283 -20.77 -12.92 -14.44
CA ALA A 283 -21.15 -12.73 -15.82
C ALA A 283 -20.21 -13.44 -16.81
N THR A 284 -18.97 -13.66 -16.44
CA THR A 284 -17.92 -14.27 -17.28
C THR A 284 -17.52 -15.67 -16.84
N ALA A 285 -18.32 -16.32 -16.00
CA ALA A 285 -18.02 -17.64 -15.43
C ALA A 285 -16.61 -17.72 -14.79
N GLY A 286 -16.14 -16.62 -14.21
CA GLY A 286 -14.83 -16.51 -13.55
C GLY A 286 -13.67 -16.11 -14.47
N GLU A 287 -13.90 -15.89 -15.77
CA GLU A 287 -12.83 -15.65 -16.73
C GLU A 287 -12.34 -14.19 -16.81
N ALA A 288 -13.10 -13.21 -16.27
CA ALA A 288 -12.68 -11.81 -16.27
C ALA A 288 -11.54 -11.56 -15.29
N ILE A 289 -10.51 -10.87 -15.76
CA ILE A 289 -9.44 -10.33 -14.95
C ILE A 289 -9.64 -8.81 -14.85
N MET A 290 -9.71 -8.29 -13.64
CA MET A 290 -9.93 -6.86 -13.39
C MET A 290 -8.79 -6.27 -12.57
N ALA A 291 -8.31 -5.11 -13.01
CA ALA A 291 -7.40 -4.25 -12.26
C ALA A 291 -7.93 -2.81 -12.28
N HIS A 292 -7.70 -2.07 -11.21
CA HIS A 292 -8.08 -0.67 -11.15
C HIS A 292 -7.09 0.13 -10.31
N ARG A 293 -6.96 1.43 -10.60
CA ARG A 293 -6.11 2.36 -9.85
C ARG A 293 -6.76 3.73 -9.78
N PHE A 294 -6.57 4.42 -8.66
CA PHE A 294 -6.97 5.81 -8.51
C PHE A 294 -6.20 6.71 -9.49
N VAL A 295 -6.89 7.68 -10.09
CA VAL A 295 -6.29 8.68 -10.98
C VAL A 295 -6.40 10.06 -10.36
N GLU A 296 -7.61 10.57 -10.21
CA GLU A 296 -7.86 11.94 -9.75
C GLU A 296 -9.29 12.11 -9.20
N TYR A 297 -9.57 13.30 -8.71
CA TYR A 297 -10.94 13.71 -8.38
C TYR A 297 -11.55 14.48 -9.53
N GLN A 298 -12.76 14.12 -9.95
CA GLN A 298 -13.53 14.83 -10.97
C GLN A 298 -14.92 15.23 -10.44
N PRO A 299 -15.60 16.21 -11.04
CA PRO A 299 -16.95 16.57 -10.66
C PRO A 299 -17.89 15.37 -10.60
N PHE A 300 -18.76 15.35 -9.60
CA PHE A 300 -19.70 14.26 -9.38
C PHE A 300 -20.59 13.98 -10.58
N LYS A 301 -20.62 12.76 -11.09
CA LYS A 301 -21.33 12.34 -12.31
C LYS A 301 -22.79 11.93 -12.10
N GLY A 302 -23.36 12.16 -10.92
CA GLY A 302 -24.76 11.85 -10.60
C GLY A 302 -25.05 10.40 -10.22
#